data_090238b8dcb8331040c28a96b091cf28
#
_entry.id   090238b8dcb8331040c28a96b091cf28
#
_cell.length_a   1.000
_cell.length_b   1.000
_cell.length_c   1.000
_cell.angle_alpha   90.00
_cell.angle_beta   90.00
_cell.angle_gamma   90.00
#
_symmetry.space_group_name_H-M   'P 1'
#
loop_
_entity.id
_entity.type
_entity.pdbx_description
1 polymer ?
#
loop_
_entity_poly.entity_id
_entity_poly.type
_entity_poly.pdbx_seq_one_letter_code
_entity_poly.pdbx_strand_id
1 'polypeptide(L)'
;MDACKVRFSREWLLDGLIELPFALPTAVAGITLSKLYSGTGFLGKGLGKLGIDVAYTQAGIVVALVFVGIPFVIRAVQPVLEKMDNTYEEAAYMLGATPSKTFFKVILPELRPALLTGFGLAFARGIGEYGSVIYISGNSARHRTQVVSYVIMQKLSYIDYASATAIALVMLVISFLLLLFVNIVQVKQSQRTNLL
;
A
#
# COMPACT_ATOMS: atom_id res chain seq x y z
N MET A 1 20.12 6.95 -25.67
CA MET A 1 20.83 6.68 -24.41
C MET A 1 19.76 6.50 -23.33
N ASP A 2 19.46 5.24 -22.99
CA ASP A 2 18.33 4.86 -22.13
C ASP A 2 18.62 5.17 -20.66
N ALA A 3 18.50 6.43 -20.25
CA ALA A 3 18.92 6.86 -18.92
C ALA A 3 17.94 6.49 -17.78
N CYS A 4 16.71 6.06 -18.10
CA CYS A 4 15.69 5.73 -17.07
C CYS A 4 15.14 4.30 -17.16
N LYS A 5 15.35 3.58 -18.25
CA LYS A 5 15.04 2.15 -18.37
C LYS A 5 16.25 1.31 -17.96
N VAL A 6 16.53 1.27 -16.65
CA VAL A 6 17.48 0.30 -16.12
C VAL A 6 16.85 -1.09 -16.26
N ARG A 7 17.17 -1.80 -17.34
CA ARG A 7 16.87 -3.23 -17.47
C ARG A 7 17.74 -3.96 -16.46
N PHE A 8 17.15 -4.33 -15.33
CA PHE A 8 17.81 -5.25 -14.41
C PHE A 8 17.89 -6.63 -15.07
N SER A 9 19.08 -7.20 -15.12
CA SER A 9 19.32 -8.57 -15.63
C SER A 9 18.48 -9.64 -14.92
N ARG A 10 17.69 -9.27 -13.90
CA ARG A 10 16.85 -10.15 -13.07
C ARG A 10 15.49 -9.52 -12.79
N GLU A 11 14.87 -8.89 -13.79
CA GLU A 11 13.52 -8.29 -13.67
C GLU A 11 12.48 -9.28 -13.13
N TRP A 12 12.55 -10.54 -13.56
CA TRP A 12 11.67 -11.62 -13.10
C TRP A 12 11.74 -11.88 -11.59
N LEU A 13 12.91 -11.67 -10.95
CA LEU A 13 13.05 -11.80 -9.49
C LEU A 13 12.35 -10.64 -8.76
N LEU A 14 12.46 -9.44 -9.30
CA LEU A 14 11.79 -8.26 -8.75
C LEU A 14 10.28 -8.39 -8.89
N ASP A 15 9.80 -8.83 -10.06
CA ASP A 15 8.38 -9.10 -10.28
C ASP A 15 7.85 -10.16 -9.31
N GLY A 16 8.58 -11.26 -9.12
CA GLY A 16 8.22 -12.28 -8.13
C GLY A 16 8.19 -11.75 -6.69
N LEU A 17 9.13 -10.88 -6.31
CA LEU A 17 9.12 -10.25 -4.98
C LEU A 17 7.95 -9.29 -4.80
N ILE A 18 7.59 -8.54 -5.84
CA ILE A 18 6.44 -7.63 -5.83
C ILE A 18 5.13 -8.40 -5.69
N GLU A 19 5.04 -9.58 -6.31
CA GLU A 19 3.85 -10.44 -6.25
C GLU A 19 3.76 -11.30 -4.97
N LEU A 20 4.82 -11.38 -4.20
CA LEU A 20 4.88 -12.18 -2.99
C LEU A 20 3.71 -11.91 -2.01
N PRO A 21 3.26 -10.65 -1.78
CA PRO A 21 2.09 -10.38 -0.96
C PRO A 21 0.78 -10.98 -1.49
N PHE A 22 0.66 -11.21 -2.81
CA PHE A 22 -0.51 -11.88 -3.39
C PHE A 22 -0.44 -13.40 -3.24
N ALA A 23 0.76 -13.97 -3.31
CA ALA A 23 0.97 -15.41 -3.22
C ALA A 23 0.86 -15.94 -1.78
N LEU A 24 1.16 -15.10 -0.78
CA LEU A 24 1.14 -15.50 0.62
C LEU A 24 -0.27 -15.34 1.23
N PRO A 25 -0.75 -16.32 2.01
CA PRO A 25 -1.88 -16.08 2.91
C PRO A 25 -1.57 -14.89 3.82
N THR A 26 -2.50 -13.93 3.93
CA THR A 26 -2.25 -12.69 4.68
C THR A 26 -1.90 -12.94 6.14
N ALA A 27 -2.44 -14.01 6.75
CA ALA A 27 -2.07 -14.44 8.09
C ALA A 27 -0.58 -14.80 8.20
N VAL A 28 -0.05 -15.51 7.21
CA VAL A 28 1.39 -15.89 7.17
C VAL A 28 2.25 -14.64 7.05
N ALA A 29 1.85 -13.70 6.20
CA ALA A 29 2.52 -12.40 6.10
C ALA A 29 2.54 -11.66 7.44
N GLY A 30 1.41 -11.62 8.15
CA GLY A 30 1.31 -10.99 9.47
C GLY A 30 2.23 -11.63 10.52
N ILE A 31 2.27 -12.97 10.59
CA ILE A 31 3.15 -13.70 11.49
C ILE A 31 4.63 -13.38 11.16
N THR A 32 4.99 -13.43 9.89
CA THR A 32 6.36 -13.17 9.43
C THR A 32 6.79 -11.74 9.77
N LEU A 33 5.95 -10.75 9.44
CA LEU A 33 6.21 -9.35 9.75
C LEU A 33 6.30 -9.12 11.27
N SER A 34 5.39 -9.72 12.06
CA SER A 34 5.44 -9.64 13.52
C SER A 34 6.76 -10.16 14.07
N LYS A 35 7.23 -11.31 13.59
CA LYS A 35 8.52 -11.88 14.01
C LYS A 35 9.70 -11.03 13.56
N LEU A 36 9.67 -10.52 12.35
CA LEU A 36 10.75 -9.70 11.75
C LEU A 36 10.94 -8.37 12.51
N TYR A 37 9.82 -7.72 12.87
CA TYR A 37 9.79 -6.44 13.57
C TYR A 37 9.72 -6.54 15.10
N SER A 38 9.61 -7.74 15.68
CA SER A 38 9.67 -7.91 17.14
C SER A 38 11.03 -7.51 17.71
N GLY A 39 11.10 -7.20 18.99
CA GLY A 39 12.36 -6.84 19.66
C GLY A 39 13.47 -7.90 19.57
N THR A 40 13.12 -9.16 19.24
CA THR A 40 14.07 -10.26 18.97
C THR A 40 14.32 -10.45 17.46
N GLY A 41 13.54 -9.81 16.60
CA GLY A 41 13.63 -9.92 15.14
C GLY A 41 14.81 -9.12 14.55
N PHE A 42 15.14 -9.44 13.30
CA PHE A 42 16.27 -8.80 12.62
C PHE A 42 16.08 -7.27 12.47
N LEU A 43 14.91 -6.82 11.97
CA LEU A 43 14.61 -5.41 11.83
C LEU A 43 14.26 -4.75 13.18
N GLY A 44 13.53 -5.47 14.05
CA GLY A 44 13.13 -4.94 15.34
C GLY A 44 14.32 -4.63 16.26
N LYS A 45 15.37 -5.46 16.25
CA LYS A 45 16.62 -5.17 16.98
C LYS A 45 17.30 -3.88 16.52
N GLY A 46 17.29 -3.62 15.20
CA GLY A 46 17.86 -2.41 14.65
C GLY A 46 17.07 -1.16 15.02
N LEU A 47 15.75 -1.22 14.84
CA LEU A 47 14.82 -0.12 15.14
C LEU A 47 14.71 0.15 16.65
N GLY A 48 14.76 -0.90 17.48
CA GLY A 48 14.74 -0.76 18.94
C GLY A 48 15.92 0.04 19.49
N LYS A 49 17.09 0.00 18.85
CA LYS A 49 18.24 0.86 19.21
C LYS A 49 17.95 2.34 18.97
N LEU A 50 17.01 2.67 18.09
CA LEU A 50 16.54 4.03 17.81
C LEU A 50 15.30 4.40 18.62
N GLY A 51 14.85 3.52 19.54
CA GLY A 51 13.63 3.72 20.33
C GLY A 51 12.32 3.52 19.53
N ILE A 52 12.38 2.84 18.38
CA ILE A 52 11.22 2.64 17.51
C ILE A 52 10.73 1.19 17.65
N ASP A 53 9.56 1.02 18.27
CA ASP A 53 8.85 -0.24 18.33
C ASP A 53 7.77 -0.31 17.24
N VAL A 54 7.84 -1.36 16.41
CA VAL A 54 6.89 -1.57 15.30
C VAL A 54 5.89 -2.67 15.62
N ALA A 55 6.37 -3.85 16.01
CA ALA A 55 5.49 -4.96 16.35
C ALA A 55 4.60 -4.61 17.54
N TYR A 56 3.32 -4.99 17.47
CA TYR A 56 2.31 -4.77 18.50
C TYR A 56 1.96 -3.30 18.76
N THR A 57 2.24 -2.45 17.78
CA THR A 57 1.91 -1.01 17.79
C THR A 57 1.10 -0.61 16.57
N GLN A 58 0.63 0.65 16.54
CA GLN A 58 -0.03 1.23 15.36
C GLN A 58 0.90 1.24 14.13
N ALA A 59 2.21 1.43 14.33
CA ALA A 59 3.20 1.36 13.26
C ALA A 59 3.22 -0.02 12.60
N GLY A 60 3.04 -1.09 13.36
CA GLY A 60 2.93 -2.46 12.83
C GLY A 60 1.72 -2.62 11.90
N ILE A 61 0.57 -2.02 12.26
CA ILE A 61 -0.61 -2.02 11.39
C ILE A 61 -0.28 -1.35 10.04
N VAL A 62 0.36 -0.18 10.08
CA VAL A 62 0.77 0.55 8.87
C VAL A 62 1.71 -0.29 8.01
N VAL A 63 2.72 -0.93 8.62
CA VAL A 63 3.65 -1.81 7.91
C VAL A 63 2.93 -2.97 7.23
N ALA A 64 1.98 -3.62 7.90
CA ALA A 64 1.20 -4.71 7.33
C ALA A 64 0.34 -4.24 6.14
N LEU A 65 -0.34 -3.10 6.29
CA LEU A 65 -1.18 -2.52 5.24
C LEU A 65 -0.36 -2.07 4.03
N VAL A 66 0.82 -1.47 4.26
CA VAL A 66 1.75 -1.10 3.19
C VAL A 66 2.24 -2.34 2.47
N PHE A 67 2.66 -3.39 3.19
CA PHE A 67 3.11 -4.64 2.58
C PHE A 67 2.05 -5.25 1.65
N VAL A 68 0.80 -5.34 2.10
CA VAL A 68 -0.31 -5.85 1.29
C VAL A 68 -0.67 -4.88 0.14
N GLY A 69 -0.45 -3.58 0.33
CA GLY A 69 -0.80 -2.52 -0.62
C GLY A 69 0.21 -2.32 -1.76
N ILE A 70 1.50 -2.63 -1.54
CA ILE A 70 2.59 -2.40 -2.50
C ILE A 70 2.25 -2.91 -3.91
N PRO A 71 1.80 -4.16 -4.12
CA PRO A 71 1.54 -4.68 -5.46
C PRO A 71 0.51 -3.86 -6.23
N PHE A 72 -0.53 -3.35 -5.55
CA PHE A 72 -1.58 -2.56 -6.20
C PHE A 72 -1.04 -1.24 -6.76
N VAL A 73 -0.15 -0.59 -6.02
CA VAL A 73 0.47 0.66 -6.46
C VAL A 73 1.42 0.40 -7.63
N ILE A 74 2.27 -0.62 -7.53
CA ILE A 74 3.24 -0.95 -8.58
C ILE A 74 2.52 -1.34 -9.86
N ARG A 75 1.50 -2.22 -9.79
CA ARG A 75 0.73 -2.66 -10.96
C ARG A 75 -0.09 -1.55 -11.61
N ALA A 76 -0.46 -0.50 -10.86
CA ALA A 76 -1.10 0.67 -11.45
C ALA A 76 -0.10 1.60 -12.16
N VAL A 77 1.12 1.73 -11.65
CA VAL A 77 2.14 2.66 -12.16
C VAL A 77 2.94 2.05 -13.31
N GLN A 78 3.29 0.78 -13.22
CA GLN A 78 4.15 0.08 -14.18
C GLN A 78 3.71 0.26 -15.64
N PRO A 79 2.44 0.02 -16.03
CA PRO A 79 2.02 0.17 -17.42
C PRO A 79 2.11 1.60 -17.95
N VAL A 80 1.94 2.58 -17.08
CA VAL A 80 2.06 4.00 -17.45
C VAL A 80 3.52 4.34 -17.71
N LEU A 81 4.41 3.88 -16.83
CA LEU A 81 5.85 4.09 -16.98
C LEU A 81 6.41 3.39 -18.23
N GLU A 82 5.94 2.18 -18.54
CA GLU A 82 6.37 1.43 -19.74
C GLU A 82 5.93 2.10 -21.05
N LYS A 83 4.75 2.76 -21.03
CA LYS A 83 4.19 3.45 -22.20
C LYS A 83 4.63 4.90 -22.31
N MET A 84 5.31 5.44 -21.32
CA MET A 84 5.78 6.82 -21.33
C MET A 84 6.77 7.04 -22.47
N ASP A 85 6.54 8.10 -23.25
CA ASP A 85 7.44 8.48 -24.35
C ASP A 85 8.73 9.08 -23.78
N ASN A 86 9.85 8.56 -24.24
CA ASN A 86 11.18 9.04 -23.85
C ASN A 86 11.42 10.49 -24.31
N THR A 87 10.65 10.98 -25.28
CA THR A 87 10.73 12.35 -25.81
C THR A 87 10.62 13.42 -24.70
N TYR A 88 9.82 13.15 -23.66
CA TYR A 88 9.69 14.08 -22.53
C TYR A 88 10.99 14.18 -21.71
N GLU A 89 11.68 13.07 -21.52
CA GLU A 89 12.97 13.05 -20.82
C GLU A 89 14.06 13.70 -21.65
N GLU A 90 14.09 13.37 -22.94
CA GLU A 90 15.07 13.94 -23.89
C GLU A 90 14.91 15.45 -24.01
N ALA A 91 13.68 15.95 -24.12
CA ALA A 91 13.40 17.38 -24.11
C ALA A 91 13.86 18.08 -22.83
N ALA A 92 13.64 17.45 -21.68
CA ALA A 92 14.10 17.97 -20.40
C ALA A 92 15.63 18.05 -20.33
N TYR A 93 16.33 17.03 -20.82
CA TYR A 93 17.80 17.02 -20.90
C TYR A 93 18.36 18.06 -21.88
N MET A 94 17.71 18.24 -23.02
CA MET A 94 18.09 19.30 -23.97
C MET A 94 17.97 20.71 -23.37
N LEU A 95 17.04 20.89 -22.40
CA LEU A 95 16.89 22.12 -21.62
C LEU A 95 17.83 22.21 -20.40
N GLY A 96 18.78 21.28 -20.25
CA GLY A 96 19.76 21.27 -19.18
C GLY A 96 19.22 20.80 -17.82
N ALA A 97 18.09 20.06 -17.80
CA ALA A 97 17.59 19.50 -16.57
C ALA A 97 18.47 18.34 -16.08
N THR A 98 18.72 18.28 -14.77
CA THR A 98 19.38 17.14 -14.14
C THR A 98 18.39 15.96 -14.01
N PRO A 99 18.89 14.68 -13.90
CA PRO A 99 18.03 13.51 -13.76
C PRO A 99 17.00 13.64 -12.63
N SER A 100 17.40 14.16 -11.47
CA SER A 100 16.48 14.40 -10.35
C SER A 100 15.42 15.44 -10.70
N LYS A 101 15.78 16.52 -11.40
CA LYS A 101 14.84 17.56 -11.81
C LYS A 101 13.84 17.01 -12.85
N THR A 102 14.32 16.21 -13.79
CA THR A 102 13.48 15.51 -14.78
C THR A 102 12.50 14.57 -14.08
N PHE A 103 12.96 13.77 -13.14
CA PHE A 103 12.10 12.86 -12.38
C PHE A 103 10.97 13.62 -11.64
N PHE A 104 11.31 14.62 -10.82
CA PHE A 104 10.32 15.29 -9.98
C PHE A 104 9.41 16.27 -10.76
N LYS A 105 9.88 16.85 -11.87
CA LYS A 105 9.14 17.87 -12.61
C LYS A 105 8.46 17.36 -13.88
N VAL A 106 8.88 16.22 -14.42
CA VAL A 106 8.34 15.65 -15.65
C VAL A 106 7.71 14.29 -15.38
N ILE A 107 8.49 13.30 -14.93
CA ILE A 107 8.03 11.92 -14.78
C ILE A 107 6.99 11.78 -13.66
N LEU A 108 7.30 12.24 -12.46
CA LEU A 108 6.42 12.08 -11.29
C LEU A 108 5.05 12.76 -11.47
N PRO A 109 4.93 13.96 -12.04
CA PRO A 109 3.61 14.55 -12.36
C PRO A 109 2.78 13.72 -13.33
N GLU A 110 3.41 13.11 -14.33
CA GLU A 110 2.74 12.21 -15.29
C GLU A 110 2.23 10.93 -14.63
N LEU A 111 2.97 10.43 -13.64
CA LEU A 111 2.58 9.24 -12.85
C LEU A 111 1.50 9.51 -11.80
N ARG A 112 1.18 10.76 -11.47
CA ARG A 112 0.20 11.10 -10.41
C ARG A 112 -1.16 10.42 -10.55
N PRO A 113 -1.79 10.35 -11.74
CA PRO A 113 -3.08 9.66 -11.88
C PRO A 113 -2.98 8.17 -11.58
N ALA A 114 -1.89 7.52 -12.04
CA ALA A 114 -1.64 6.11 -11.79
C ALA A 114 -1.34 5.83 -10.31
N LEU A 115 -0.56 6.68 -9.67
CA LEU A 115 -0.29 6.60 -8.22
C LEU A 115 -1.57 6.73 -7.40
N LEU A 116 -2.46 7.66 -7.75
CA LEU A 116 -3.76 7.81 -7.07
C LEU A 116 -4.64 6.58 -7.27
N THR A 117 -4.65 6.01 -8.47
CA THR A 117 -5.39 4.77 -8.74
C THR A 117 -4.84 3.62 -7.91
N GLY A 118 -3.53 3.41 -7.94
CA GLY A 118 -2.86 2.38 -7.16
C GLY A 118 -3.07 2.54 -5.65
N PHE A 119 -2.94 3.76 -5.15
CA PHE A 119 -3.21 4.07 -3.74
C PHE A 119 -4.69 3.82 -3.38
N GLY A 120 -5.64 4.22 -4.22
CA GLY A 120 -7.06 3.95 -4.01
C GLY A 120 -7.38 2.47 -3.91
N LEU A 121 -6.79 1.66 -4.80
CA LEU A 121 -6.93 0.19 -4.77
C LEU A 121 -6.28 -0.42 -3.53
N ALA A 122 -5.06 0.00 -3.18
CA ALA A 122 -4.36 -0.45 -1.97
C ALA A 122 -5.14 -0.11 -0.71
N PHE A 123 -5.69 1.10 -0.63
CA PHE A 123 -6.51 1.56 0.47
C PHE A 123 -7.80 0.76 0.60
N ALA A 124 -8.50 0.53 -0.51
CA ALA A 124 -9.70 -0.30 -0.56
C ALA A 124 -9.43 -1.71 -0.04
N ARG A 125 -8.34 -2.31 -0.48
CA ARG A 125 -7.91 -3.63 -0.03
C ARG A 125 -7.56 -3.63 1.46
N GLY A 126 -6.90 -2.55 1.93
CA GLY A 126 -6.48 -2.39 3.32
C GLY A 126 -7.62 -2.26 4.32
N ILE A 127 -8.74 -1.62 3.95
CA ILE A 127 -9.91 -1.46 4.85
C ILE A 127 -10.43 -2.81 5.34
N GLY A 128 -10.50 -3.81 4.45
CA GLY A 128 -10.96 -5.16 4.78
C GLY A 128 -9.86 -6.09 5.31
N GLU A 129 -8.65 -5.60 5.56
CA GLU A 129 -7.56 -6.46 5.98
C GLU A 129 -7.73 -6.93 7.44
N TYR A 130 -7.62 -8.23 7.63
CA TYR A 130 -7.71 -8.89 8.93
C TYR A 130 -6.47 -9.77 9.19
N GLY A 131 -6.12 -10.62 8.22
CA GLY A 131 -5.15 -11.69 8.42
C GLY A 131 -3.76 -11.19 8.79
N SER A 132 -3.21 -10.21 8.06
CA SER A 132 -1.88 -9.69 8.36
C SER A 132 -1.87 -8.82 9.62
N VAL A 133 -2.94 -8.04 9.82
CA VAL A 133 -3.01 -7.09 10.93
C VAL A 133 -3.19 -7.78 12.27
N ILE A 134 -3.99 -8.87 12.36
CA ILE A 134 -4.26 -9.55 13.64
C ILE A 134 -2.98 -10.00 14.36
N TYR A 135 -1.97 -10.43 13.64
CA TYR A 135 -0.74 -10.95 14.22
C TYR A 135 0.29 -9.86 14.56
N ILE A 136 0.34 -8.77 13.82
CA ILE A 136 1.33 -7.72 14.04
C ILE A 136 0.84 -6.63 14.99
N SER A 137 -0.48 -6.42 15.10
CA SER A 137 -1.06 -5.32 15.88
C SER A 137 -1.14 -5.59 17.39
N GLY A 138 -1.15 -6.85 17.81
CA GLY A 138 -1.40 -7.23 19.20
C GLY A 138 -2.84 -7.02 19.67
N ASN A 139 -3.73 -6.49 18.84
CA ASN A 139 -5.18 -6.35 19.05
C ASN A 139 -5.61 -5.76 20.41
N SER A 140 -4.88 -4.80 20.93
CA SER A 140 -5.11 -4.20 22.25
C SER A 140 -5.95 -2.94 22.15
N ALA A 141 -7.14 -2.94 22.80
CA ALA A 141 -7.95 -1.73 22.91
C ALA A 141 -7.21 -0.62 23.68
N ARG A 142 -6.45 -0.98 24.71
CA ARG A 142 -5.65 -0.05 25.52
C ARG A 142 -4.60 0.69 24.68
N HIS A 143 -3.95 -0.01 23.76
CA HIS A 143 -2.93 0.55 22.87
C HIS A 143 -3.48 1.06 21.54
N ARG A 144 -4.82 1.05 21.36
CA ARG A 144 -5.52 1.50 20.14
C ARG A 144 -5.04 0.77 18.89
N THR A 145 -4.78 -0.54 19.02
CA THR A 145 -4.34 -1.39 17.91
C THR A 145 -5.42 -2.36 17.44
N GLN A 146 -6.65 -2.25 17.96
CA GLN A 146 -7.79 -3.00 17.44
C GLN A 146 -8.26 -2.42 16.12
N VAL A 147 -8.44 -3.29 15.13
CA VAL A 147 -9.04 -2.95 13.84
C VAL A 147 -10.48 -3.45 13.78
N VAL A 148 -11.32 -2.81 12.98
CA VAL A 148 -12.77 -3.12 12.91
C VAL A 148 -13.01 -4.57 12.49
N SER A 149 -12.24 -5.09 11.53
CA SER A 149 -12.31 -6.48 11.09
C SER A 149 -12.06 -7.48 12.24
N TYR A 150 -11.13 -7.16 13.15
CA TYR A 150 -10.91 -7.98 14.35
C TYR A 150 -12.11 -7.95 15.30
N VAL A 151 -12.72 -6.76 15.52
CA VAL A 151 -13.90 -6.62 16.40
C VAL A 151 -15.07 -7.41 15.85
N ILE A 152 -15.30 -7.42 14.54
CA ILE A 152 -16.34 -8.24 13.90
C ILE A 152 -16.11 -9.72 14.18
N MET A 153 -14.87 -10.21 13.95
CA MET A 153 -14.53 -11.62 14.20
C MET A 153 -14.66 -11.98 15.68
N GLN A 154 -14.30 -11.09 16.58
CA GLN A 154 -14.48 -11.28 18.02
C GLN A 154 -15.95 -11.42 18.39
N LYS A 155 -16.83 -10.57 17.86
CA LYS A 155 -18.29 -10.66 18.06
C LYS A 155 -18.86 -11.97 17.55
N LEU A 156 -18.41 -12.42 16.36
CA LEU A 156 -18.82 -13.72 15.82
C LEU A 156 -18.37 -14.87 16.71
N SER A 157 -17.17 -14.82 17.30
CA SER A 157 -16.67 -15.82 18.23
C SER A 157 -17.48 -15.90 19.53
N TYR A 158 -18.11 -14.81 19.92
CA TYR A 158 -19.04 -14.77 21.06
C TYR A 158 -20.50 -15.06 20.68
N ILE A 159 -20.77 -15.48 19.43
CA ILE A 159 -22.13 -15.79 18.92
C ILE A 159 -23.04 -14.53 18.94
N ASP A 160 -22.46 -13.34 19.04
CA ASP A 160 -23.18 -12.06 18.97
C ASP A 160 -23.33 -11.60 17.51
N TYR A 161 -24.16 -12.34 16.75
CA TYR A 161 -24.37 -12.07 15.33
C TYR A 161 -25.00 -10.71 15.07
N ALA A 162 -25.85 -10.23 15.96
CA ALA A 162 -26.52 -8.95 15.80
C ALA A 162 -25.52 -7.78 15.81
N SER A 163 -24.63 -7.74 16.81
CA SER A 163 -23.56 -6.72 16.89
C SER A 163 -22.54 -6.87 15.76
N ALA A 164 -22.16 -8.11 15.42
CA ALA A 164 -21.22 -8.35 14.32
C ALA A 164 -21.76 -7.82 12.99
N THR A 165 -23.05 -8.11 12.68
CA THR A 165 -23.71 -7.65 11.46
C THR A 165 -23.87 -6.14 11.43
N ALA A 166 -24.24 -5.51 12.56
CA ALA A 166 -24.36 -4.06 12.64
C ALA A 166 -23.01 -3.36 12.36
N ILE A 167 -21.92 -3.83 12.98
CA ILE A 167 -20.57 -3.28 12.76
C ILE A 167 -20.13 -3.49 11.30
N ALA A 168 -20.37 -4.70 10.76
CA ALA A 168 -20.02 -5.00 9.38
C ALA A 168 -20.77 -4.13 8.38
N LEU A 169 -22.07 -3.87 8.61
CA LEU A 169 -22.88 -2.98 7.78
C LEU A 169 -22.35 -1.54 7.79
N VAL A 170 -22.04 -1.00 8.98
CA VAL A 170 -21.45 0.34 9.12
C VAL A 170 -20.10 0.41 8.39
N MET A 171 -19.24 -0.61 8.57
CA MET A 171 -17.96 -0.70 7.87
C MET A 171 -18.14 -0.73 6.35
N LEU A 172 -19.11 -1.48 5.85
CA LEU A 172 -19.42 -1.58 4.42
C LEU A 172 -19.84 -0.20 3.86
N VAL A 173 -20.76 0.48 4.54
CA VAL A 173 -21.23 1.82 4.12
C VAL A 173 -20.08 2.82 4.10
N ILE A 174 -19.26 2.87 5.16
CA ILE A 174 -18.10 3.77 5.23
C ILE A 174 -17.10 3.44 4.12
N SER A 175 -16.80 2.17 3.91
CA SER A 175 -15.88 1.73 2.84
C SER A 175 -16.41 2.12 1.46
N PHE A 176 -17.69 1.92 1.21
CA PHE A 176 -18.34 2.32 -0.04
C PHE A 176 -18.23 3.83 -0.29
N LEU A 177 -18.54 4.65 0.73
CA LEU A 177 -18.44 6.11 0.61
C LEU A 177 -17.01 6.59 0.38
N LEU A 178 -16.03 5.99 1.07
CA LEU A 178 -14.62 6.30 0.88
C LEU A 178 -14.14 5.93 -0.54
N LEU A 179 -14.52 4.74 -1.03
CA LEU A 179 -14.19 4.31 -2.39
C LEU A 179 -14.85 5.19 -3.46
N LEU A 180 -16.11 5.55 -3.25
CA LEU A 180 -16.82 6.48 -4.13
C LEU A 180 -16.11 7.83 -4.19
N PHE A 181 -15.70 8.37 -3.04
CA PHE A 181 -14.94 9.61 -2.97
C PHE A 181 -13.60 9.51 -3.72
N VAL A 182 -12.82 8.45 -3.47
CA VAL A 182 -11.55 8.21 -4.17
C VAL A 182 -11.77 8.12 -5.68
N ASN A 183 -12.80 7.39 -6.13
CA ASN A 183 -13.11 7.24 -7.55
C ASN A 183 -13.49 8.58 -8.20
N ILE A 184 -14.31 9.40 -7.54
CA ILE A 184 -14.67 10.74 -8.04
C ILE A 184 -13.42 11.61 -8.20
N VAL A 185 -12.50 11.57 -7.23
CA VAL A 185 -11.23 12.33 -7.32
C VAL A 185 -10.37 11.85 -8.49
N GLN A 186 -10.26 10.53 -8.68
CA GLN A 186 -9.51 9.92 -9.79
C GLN A 186 -10.07 10.33 -11.16
N VAL A 187 -11.38 10.23 -11.35
CA VAL A 187 -12.05 10.62 -12.61
C VAL A 187 -11.83 12.10 -12.93
N LYS A 188 -11.99 12.98 -11.92
CA LYS A 188 -11.72 14.42 -12.11
C LYS A 188 -10.28 14.72 -12.51
N GLN A 189 -9.32 13.98 -11.96
CA GLN A 189 -7.90 14.19 -12.25
C GLN A 189 -7.53 13.66 -13.63
N SER A 190 -8.02 12.47 -14.00
CA SER A 190 -7.82 11.90 -15.34
C SER A 190 -8.37 12.80 -16.46
N GLN A 191 -9.54 13.41 -16.25
CA GLN A 191 -10.10 14.35 -17.23
C GLN A 191 -9.25 15.62 -17.40
N ARG A 192 -8.59 16.10 -16.35
CA ARG A 192 -7.69 17.26 -16.44
C ARG A 192 -6.41 16.97 -17.22
N THR A 193 -5.90 15.74 -17.13
CA THR A 193 -4.68 15.33 -17.83
C THR A 193 -4.93 15.08 -19.32
N ASN A 194 -6.15 14.65 -19.70
CA ASN A 194 -6.52 14.43 -21.10
C ASN A 194 -6.91 15.73 -21.85
N LEU A 195 -6.96 16.87 -21.17
CA LEU A 195 -7.30 18.18 -21.76
C LEU A 195 -6.06 19.08 -21.97
N LEU A 196 -4.87 18.62 -21.63
CA LEU A 196 -3.57 19.25 -21.85
C LEU A 196 -2.75 18.47 -22.88
#